data_c8926e2dfc801581dae9434f66330229
#
_entry.id   c8926e2dfc801581dae9434f66330229
#
_cell.length_a   1.000
_cell.length_b   1.000
_cell.length_c   1.000
_cell.angle_alpha   90.00
_cell.angle_beta   90.00
_cell.angle_gamma   90.00
#
_symmetry.space_group_name_H-M   'P 1'
#
loop_
_entity.id
_entity.type
_entity.pdbx_description
1 polymer ?
#
loop_
_entity_poly.entity_id
_entity_poly.type
_entity_poly.pdbx_seq_one_letter_code
_entity_poly.pdbx_strand_id
1 'polypeptide(L)'
;MRLPPAIFSHARLADEIAMRLPPAAASRATLMRGLLALAPAALLKLAPAAALEGGQLAFQPSLTGKGYGKTEMDYSDFERTPSGVLFKDAKKGSGKSPEAGDRVVLDWSGYTIGYFGRPFETKQLRSLDGIEEGQAFLRFEVGGGTVIPALEQGVLGMSEGGVRQIVVTRPELGYPTSDPAHAKVGPKPSTFSGQRALDFVLQNQELIDKTLLFNVKVIRVDKPGTNGWKAG
;
A
#
# COMPACT_ATOMS: atom_id res chain seq x y z
N MET A 1 27.04 -50.87 18.47
CA MET A 1 25.59 -51.04 18.33
C MET A 1 25.12 -49.97 17.32
N ARG A 2 24.84 -50.42 16.08
CA ARG A 2 24.51 -49.53 14.92
C ARG A 2 22.99 -49.46 14.78
N LEU A 3 22.44 -48.24 14.63
CA LEU A 3 21.07 -48.02 14.21
C LEU A 3 21.07 -47.48 12.75
N PRO A 4 20.19 -47.99 11.87
CA PRO A 4 20.13 -47.60 10.46
C PRO A 4 19.27 -46.34 10.27
N PRO A 5 19.48 -45.58 9.16
CA PRO A 5 18.68 -44.40 8.83
C PRO A 5 17.34 -44.83 8.17
N ALA A 6 16.25 -44.26 8.64
CA ALA A 6 14.92 -44.38 8.04
C ALA A 6 14.81 -43.48 6.78
N ILE A 7 14.73 -44.11 5.63
CA ILE A 7 14.39 -43.49 4.34
C ILE A 7 12.86 -43.43 4.27
N PHE A 8 12.28 -42.26 4.41
CA PHE A 8 10.86 -42.06 4.11
C PHE A 8 10.68 -41.66 2.63
N SER A 9 10.10 -42.64 1.90
CA SER A 9 9.77 -42.52 0.49
C SER A 9 8.56 -41.61 0.29
N HIS A 10 8.74 -40.51 -0.48
CA HIS A 10 7.70 -39.53 -0.85
C HIS A 10 6.85 -39.94 -2.07
N ALA A 11 6.65 -41.26 -2.30
CA ALA A 11 6.03 -41.75 -3.52
C ALA A 11 4.57 -42.27 -3.36
N ARG A 12 3.83 -41.86 -2.33
CA ARG A 12 2.44 -42.37 -2.12
C ARG A 12 1.35 -41.32 -1.93
N LEU A 13 1.58 -40.05 -2.24
CA LEU A 13 0.55 -39.00 -2.12
C LEU A 13 0.02 -38.45 -3.46
N ALA A 14 0.49 -38.99 -4.59
CA ALA A 14 0.06 -38.50 -5.91
C ALA A 14 -1.10 -39.27 -6.53
N ASP A 15 -1.52 -40.42 -5.95
CA ASP A 15 -2.50 -41.32 -6.59
C ASP A 15 -3.93 -41.23 -6.01
N GLU A 16 -4.19 -40.40 -5.01
CA GLU A 16 -5.50 -40.36 -4.35
C GLU A 16 -6.38 -39.16 -4.73
N ILE A 17 -5.92 -38.27 -5.60
CA ILE A 17 -6.70 -37.07 -6.05
C ILE A 17 -7.29 -37.26 -7.47
N ALA A 18 -7.02 -38.36 -8.17
CA ALA A 18 -7.45 -38.55 -9.56
C ALA A 18 -8.85 -39.18 -9.74
N MET A 19 -9.64 -39.38 -8.68
CA MET A 19 -10.91 -40.12 -8.78
C MET A 19 -12.09 -39.36 -8.14
N ARG A 20 -12.51 -38.26 -8.72
CA ARG A 20 -13.89 -37.72 -8.57
C ARG A 20 -14.16 -36.55 -9.55
N LEU A 21 -14.26 -36.85 -10.84
CA LEU A 21 -14.97 -35.98 -11.78
C LEU A 21 -16.26 -36.73 -12.22
N PRO A 22 -17.43 -36.09 -12.17
CA PRO A 22 -18.68 -36.69 -12.68
C PRO A 22 -18.68 -36.70 -14.21
N PRO A 23 -19.34 -37.70 -14.85
CA PRO A 23 -19.35 -37.81 -16.30
C PRO A 23 -20.20 -36.73 -16.95
N ALA A 24 -19.69 -36.17 -18.05
CA ALA A 24 -20.39 -35.21 -18.89
C ALA A 24 -21.68 -35.81 -19.44
N ALA A 25 -22.82 -35.15 -19.19
CA ALA A 25 -24.11 -35.48 -19.76
C ALA A 25 -24.13 -35.19 -21.26
N ALA A 26 -24.28 -36.22 -22.07
CA ALA A 26 -24.49 -36.11 -23.49
C ALA A 26 -25.86 -35.47 -23.76
N SER A 27 -25.89 -34.34 -24.43
CA SER A 27 -27.10 -33.67 -24.90
C SER A 27 -27.60 -34.35 -26.17
N ARG A 28 -28.80 -34.91 -26.11
CA ARG A 28 -29.55 -35.49 -27.23
C ARG A 28 -30.02 -34.35 -28.15
N ALA A 29 -29.54 -34.32 -29.37
CA ALA A 29 -30.11 -33.52 -30.43
C ALA A 29 -31.48 -34.12 -30.85
N THR A 30 -32.57 -33.45 -30.56
CA THR A 30 -33.89 -33.77 -31.09
C THR A 30 -34.19 -32.86 -32.27
N LEU A 31 -34.19 -33.46 -33.45
CA LEU A 31 -34.68 -32.85 -34.68
C LEU A 31 -36.21 -32.60 -34.53
N MET A 32 -36.65 -31.37 -34.56
CA MET A 32 -38.03 -31.03 -34.93
C MET A 32 -38.03 -30.16 -36.18
N ARG A 33 -38.49 -30.78 -37.27
CA ARG A 33 -38.99 -30.15 -38.47
C ARG A 33 -40.37 -29.53 -38.18
N GLY A 34 -40.58 -28.30 -38.63
CA GLY A 34 -41.94 -27.89 -38.94
C GLY A 34 -42.27 -26.45 -38.55
N LEU A 35 -42.68 -25.78 -39.50
CA LEU A 35 -43.50 -24.55 -39.70
C LEU A 35 -42.73 -23.26 -39.88
N LEU A 36 -42.64 -22.93 -41.18
CA LEU A 36 -42.46 -21.56 -41.67
C LEU A 36 -43.73 -20.75 -41.29
N ALA A 37 -43.60 -19.88 -40.32
CA ALA A 37 -44.57 -18.80 -40.09
C ALA A 37 -43.92 -17.50 -40.52
N LEU A 38 -44.41 -16.90 -41.61
CA LEU A 38 -44.08 -15.53 -41.99
C LEU A 38 -44.55 -14.58 -40.87
N ALA A 39 -43.58 -14.01 -40.14
CA ALA A 39 -43.84 -12.87 -39.28
C ALA A 39 -43.46 -11.59 -40.00
N PRO A 40 -44.24 -10.49 -39.90
CA PRO A 40 -44.00 -9.26 -40.63
C PRO A 40 -42.70 -8.61 -40.09
N ALA A 41 -41.90 -8.13 -41.03
CA ALA A 41 -40.69 -7.37 -40.75
C ALA A 41 -41.00 -6.12 -39.92
N ALA A 42 -40.86 -6.23 -38.60
CA ALA A 42 -40.80 -5.06 -37.76
C ALA A 42 -39.48 -4.32 -38.11
N LEU A 43 -39.60 -3.16 -38.69
CA LEU A 43 -38.50 -2.22 -38.90
C LEU A 43 -37.85 -1.95 -37.54
N LEU A 44 -36.79 -2.66 -37.21
CA LEU A 44 -35.87 -2.23 -36.14
C LEU A 44 -35.26 -0.92 -36.65
N LYS A 45 -35.74 0.21 -36.11
CA LYS A 45 -35.01 1.47 -36.23
C LYS A 45 -33.65 1.25 -35.52
N LEU A 46 -32.62 0.96 -36.28
CA LEU A 46 -31.25 1.10 -35.79
C LEU A 46 -31.12 2.57 -35.38
N ALA A 47 -31.02 2.79 -34.09
CA ALA A 47 -30.51 4.07 -33.58
C ALA A 47 -29.13 4.30 -34.21
N PRO A 48 -28.83 5.50 -34.72
CA PRO A 48 -27.53 5.78 -35.27
C PRO A 48 -26.50 5.49 -34.18
N ALA A 49 -25.54 4.62 -34.45
CA ALA A 49 -24.34 4.47 -33.65
C ALA A 49 -23.74 5.87 -33.53
N ALA A 50 -23.85 6.47 -32.35
CA ALA A 50 -23.18 7.73 -32.06
C ALA A 50 -21.70 7.51 -32.35
N ALA A 51 -21.22 8.15 -33.39
CA ALA A 51 -19.82 8.18 -33.76
C ALA A 51 -19.05 8.60 -32.50
N LEU A 52 -18.10 7.77 -32.09
CA LEU A 52 -17.09 8.11 -31.09
C LEU A 52 -16.17 9.16 -31.73
N GLU A 53 -16.66 10.39 -31.84
CA GLU A 53 -15.75 11.52 -31.98
C GLU A 53 -14.93 11.56 -30.69
N GLY A 54 -13.60 11.69 -30.81
CA GLY A 54 -12.61 11.65 -29.76
C GLY A 54 -12.82 12.65 -28.64
N GLY A 55 -13.94 12.49 -27.94
CA GLY A 55 -14.34 13.20 -26.76
C GLY A 55 -14.08 12.31 -25.55
N GLN A 56 -13.47 12.86 -24.56
CA GLN A 56 -13.36 12.34 -23.22
C GLN A 56 -14.56 11.48 -22.90
N LEU A 57 -14.34 10.22 -22.49
CA LEU A 57 -15.38 9.34 -21.98
C LEU A 57 -16.12 10.12 -20.89
N ALA A 58 -17.35 10.56 -21.19
CA ALA A 58 -18.16 11.27 -20.22
C ALA A 58 -18.26 10.37 -18.96
N PHE A 59 -17.76 10.88 -17.86
CA PHE A 59 -17.78 10.20 -16.57
C PHE A 59 -19.19 9.70 -16.30
N GLN A 60 -19.36 8.40 -16.13
CA GLN A 60 -20.70 7.83 -15.95
C GLN A 60 -21.34 8.41 -14.71
N PRO A 61 -22.54 9.03 -14.80
CA PRO A 61 -23.21 9.65 -13.66
C PRO A 61 -23.46 8.68 -12.49
N SER A 62 -23.57 7.39 -12.79
CA SER A 62 -23.73 6.32 -11.79
C SER A 62 -22.51 6.12 -10.88
N LEU A 63 -21.36 6.70 -11.25
CA LEU A 63 -20.12 6.64 -10.46
C LEU A 63 -19.84 7.93 -9.71
N THR A 64 -20.65 8.98 -9.95
CA THR A 64 -20.56 10.25 -9.23
C THR A 64 -20.92 10.02 -7.75
N GLY A 65 -20.00 10.36 -6.85
CA GLY A 65 -20.18 10.17 -5.39
C GLY A 65 -19.86 8.78 -4.86
N LYS A 66 -19.53 7.80 -5.72
CA LYS A 66 -18.96 6.53 -5.27
C LYS A 66 -17.46 6.69 -5.16
N GLY A 67 -16.95 6.90 -3.95
CA GLY A 67 -15.53 6.78 -3.68
C GLY A 67 -15.10 5.35 -4.00
N TYR A 68 -14.32 5.14 -5.05
CA TYR A 68 -13.82 3.84 -5.51
C TYR A 68 -13.13 3.06 -4.39
N GLY A 69 -13.87 2.30 -3.58
CA GLY A 69 -13.34 1.61 -2.41
C GLY A 69 -12.77 2.52 -1.32
N LYS A 70 -13.00 3.83 -1.43
CA LYS A 70 -12.60 4.81 -0.44
C LYS A 70 -13.54 4.67 0.75
N THR A 71 -13.08 4.03 1.80
CA THR A 71 -13.68 4.21 3.11
C THR A 71 -13.40 5.65 3.49
N GLU A 72 -14.42 6.46 3.68
CA GLU A 72 -14.27 7.81 4.21
C GLU A 72 -13.66 7.65 5.60
N MET A 73 -12.37 7.95 5.73
CA MET A 73 -11.67 7.82 7.00
C MET A 73 -11.92 9.09 7.80
N ASP A 74 -12.57 8.91 8.94
CA ASP A 74 -12.70 9.98 9.93
C ASP A 74 -11.39 10.08 10.73
N TYR A 75 -10.82 11.28 10.75
CA TYR A 75 -9.61 11.62 11.51
C TYR A 75 -9.94 12.50 12.72
N SER A 76 -11.16 12.48 13.23
CA SER A 76 -11.60 13.30 14.36
C SER A 76 -10.81 13.04 15.65
N ASP A 77 -10.23 11.84 15.79
CA ASP A 77 -9.39 11.42 16.91
C ASP A 77 -7.88 11.64 16.69
N PHE A 78 -7.51 12.30 15.57
CA PHE A 78 -6.14 12.68 15.27
C PHE A 78 -5.88 14.14 15.63
N GLU A 79 -4.74 14.39 16.23
CA GLU A 79 -4.21 15.74 16.41
C GLU A 79 -3.63 16.25 15.10
N ARG A 80 -3.57 17.59 14.94
CA ARG A 80 -3.02 18.22 13.74
C ARG A 80 -1.85 19.14 14.11
N THR A 81 -0.73 18.97 13.41
CA THR A 81 0.38 19.93 13.50
C THR A 81 0.01 21.25 12.81
N PRO A 82 0.70 22.38 13.12
CA PRO A 82 0.48 23.65 12.43
C PRO A 82 0.62 23.57 10.91
N SER A 83 1.47 22.68 10.41
CA SER A 83 1.68 22.43 8.98
C SER A 83 0.61 21.56 8.32
N GLY A 84 -0.25 20.92 9.11
CA GLY A 84 -1.36 20.12 8.62
C GLY A 84 -1.14 18.61 8.62
N VAL A 85 -0.04 18.12 9.20
CA VAL A 85 0.18 16.68 9.42
C VAL A 85 -0.78 16.21 10.50
N LEU A 86 -1.49 15.11 10.24
CA LEU A 86 -2.35 14.47 11.22
C LEU A 86 -1.57 13.38 11.95
N PHE A 87 -1.70 13.32 13.26
CA PHE A 87 -1.04 12.27 14.04
C PHE A 87 -1.88 11.82 15.25
N LYS A 88 -1.61 10.59 15.68
CA LYS A 88 -2.21 10.00 16.88
C LYS A 88 -1.18 9.16 17.61
N ASP A 89 -0.97 9.46 18.88
CA ASP A 89 -0.09 8.66 19.72
C ASP A 89 -0.79 7.38 20.18
N ALA A 90 -0.30 6.24 19.69
CA ALA A 90 -0.74 4.93 20.17
C ALA A 90 -0.06 4.56 21.48
N LYS A 91 1.20 5.03 21.67
CA LYS A 91 1.96 4.88 22.91
C LYS A 91 2.90 6.05 23.09
N LYS A 92 2.86 6.67 24.25
CA LYS A 92 3.85 7.69 24.62
C LYS A 92 5.16 7.02 25.01
N GLY A 93 6.28 7.57 24.53
CA GLY A 93 7.62 7.18 24.96
C GLY A 93 8.02 7.84 26.27
N SER A 94 9.14 7.40 26.84
CA SER A 94 9.68 7.94 28.08
C SER A 94 11.16 8.32 28.02
N GLY A 95 11.81 8.09 26.87
CA GLY A 95 13.22 8.40 26.67
C GLY A 95 13.45 9.82 26.15
N LYS A 96 14.56 9.99 25.42
CA LYS A 96 14.94 11.26 24.80
C LYS A 96 13.93 11.67 23.73
N SER A 97 13.67 12.96 23.61
CA SER A 97 12.86 13.52 22.53
C SER A 97 13.76 14.10 21.44
N PRO A 98 13.40 13.93 20.15
CA PRO A 98 14.15 14.47 19.04
C PRO A 98 14.05 16.00 18.99
N GLU A 99 15.17 16.64 18.69
CA GLU A 99 15.30 18.06 18.37
C GLU A 99 15.95 18.23 16.99
N ALA A 100 15.91 19.43 16.44
CA ALA A 100 16.59 19.71 15.17
C ALA A 100 18.10 19.41 15.28
N GLY A 101 18.67 18.71 14.27
CA GLY A 101 20.05 18.24 14.24
C GLY A 101 20.29 16.89 14.92
N ASP A 102 19.29 16.32 15.60
CA ASP A 102 19.41 14.96 16.15
C ASP A 102 19.21 13.92 15.05
N ARG A 103 19.91 12.78 15.16
CA ARG A 103 19.62 11.61 14.35
C ARG A 103 18.58 10.75 15.03
N VAL A 104 17.47 10.49 14.32
CA VAL A 104 16.41 9.62 14.78
C VAL A 104 16.51 8.26 14.10
N VAL A 105 16.33 7.20 14.88
CA VAL A 105 16.23 5.82 14.40
C VAL A 105 14.81 5.36 14.63
N LEU A 106 14.10 5.07 13.53
CA LEU A 106 12.71 4.62 13.55
C LEU A 106 12.56 3.20 13.05
N ASP A 107 11.72 2.41 13.70
CA ASP A 107 11.03 1.29 13.08
C ASP A 107 9.71 1.82 12.50
N TRP A 108 9.39 1.43 11.27
CA TRP A 108 8.24 2.01 10.60
C TRP A 108 7.50 1.01 9.71
N SER A 109 6.25 1.31 9.45
CA SER A 109 5.45 0.67 8.41
C SER A 109 4.63 1.72 7.68
N GLY A 110 4.33 1.45 6.40
CA GLY A 110 3.66 2.39 5.53
C GLY A 110 2.51 1.74 4.73
N TYR A 111 1.41 2.48 4.59
CA TYR A 111 0.19 2.04 3.92
C TYR A 111 -0.38 3.14 3.03
N THR A 112 -0.87 2.76 1.85
CA THR A 112 -1.61 3.64 0.95
C THR A 112 -3.09 3.63 1.33
N ILE A 113 -3.45 4.31 2.43
CA ILE A 113 -4.82 4.25 2.98
C ILE A 113 -5.86 4.91 2.07
N GLY A 114 -5.45 5.87 1.26
CA GLY A 114 -6.29 6.43 0.21
C GLY A 114 -6.58 5.46 -0.94
N TYR A 115 -5.88 4.32 -1.01
CA TYR A 115 -6.06 3.29 -2.02
C TYR A 115 -6.03 1.89 -1.38
N PHE A 116 -7.18 1.40 -0.96
CA PHE A 116 -7.41 0.06 -0.37
C PHE A 116 -6.55 -0.30 0.86
N GLY A 117 -5.88 0.64 1.48
CA GLY A 117 -5.03 0.37 2.64
C GLY A 117 -3.84 -0.56 2.34
N ARG A 118 -3.39 -0.60 1.09
CA ARG A 118 -2.32 -1.51 0.68
C ARG A 118 -1.01 -1.19 1.39
N PRO A 119 -0.36 -2.17 2.01
CA PRO A 119 0.94 -1.95 2.62
C PRO A 119 2.02 -1.77 1.55
N PHE A 120 2.92 -0.81 1.73
CA PHE A 120 4.13 -0.66 0.94
C PHE A 120 5.41 -0.87 1.76
N GLU A 121 5.30 -0.84 3.10
CA GLU A 121 6.38 -1.24 4.00
C GLU A 121 5.81 -1.85 5.26
N THR A 122 6.18 -3.08 5.59
CA THR A 122 5.82 -3.77 6.83
C THR A 122 6.88 -4.79 7.21
N LYS A 123 6.89 -5.21 8.47
CA LYS A 123 7.75 -6.31 8.92
C LYS A 123 7.52 -7.59 8.12
N GLN A 124 6.27 -7.88 7.76
CA GLN A 124 5.92 -9.07 6.98
C GLN A 124 6.52 -9.02 5.57
N LEU A 125 6.41 -7.88 4.87
CA LEU A 125 7.01 -7.71 3.56
C LEU A 125 8.53 -7.88 3.62
N ARG A 126 9.19 -7.26 4.60
CA ARG A 126 10.63 -7.41 4.84
C ARG A 126 11.04 -8.86 5.08
N SER A 127 10.31 -9.56 5.95
CA SER A 127 10.58 -10.96 6.25
C SER A 127 10.45 -11.89 5.03
N LEU A 128 9.49 -11.62 4.14
CA LEU A 128 9.32 -12.38 2.90
C LEU A 128 10.50 -12.21 1.95
N ASP A 129 11.13 -11.04 1.94
CA ASP A 129 12.31 -10.72 1.12
C ASP A 129 13.64 -10.99 1.85
N GLY A 130 13.60 -11.62 3.05
CA GLY A 130 14.78 -11.97 3.83
C GLY A 130 15.53 -10.79 4.46
N ILE A 131 14.87 -9.65 4.62
CA ILE A 131 15.46 -8.43 5.20
C ILE A 131 15.34 -8.49 6.72
N GLU A 132 16.47 -8.45 7.42
CA GLU A 132 16.51 -8.42 8.88
C GLU A 132 15.99 -7.10 9.45
N GLU A 133 15.30 -7.17 10.62
CA GLU A 133 14.67 -6.00 11.24
C GLU A 133 15.66 -4.83 11.45
N GLY A 134 16.86 -5.11 11.90
CA GLY A 134 17.86 -4.07 12.19
C GLY A 134 18.37 -3.31 10.97
N GLN A 135 18.32 -3.91 9.78
CA GLN A 135 18.74 -3.29 8.53
C GLN A 135 17.69 -2.31 7.98
N ALA A 136 16.43 -2.56 8.27
CA ALA A 136 15.31 -1.79 7.75
C ALA A 136 14.92 -0.57 8.61
N PHE A 137 15.64 -0.28 9.71
CA PHE A 137 15.39 0.91 10.49
C PHE A 137 15.72 2.16 9.69
N LEU A 138 14.75 3.06 9.59
CA LEU A 138 14.95 4.37 9.01
C LEU A 138 15.82 5.23 9.94
N ARG A 139 16.85 5.84 9.37
CA ARG A 139 17.77 6.75 10.08
C ARG A 139 17.84 8.06 9.32
N PHE A 140 17.53 9.15 9.99
CA PHE A 140 17.62 10.47 9.37
C PHE A 140 17.91 11.54 10.43
N GLU A 141 18.42 12.67 9.98
CA GLU A 141 18.61 13.87 10.79
C GLU A 141 17.34 14.73 10.75
N VAL A 142 16.88 15.18 11.90
CA VAL A 142 15.71 16.06 12.00
C VAL A 142 16.07 17.43 11.44
N GLY A 143 15.35 17.86 10.42
CA GLY A 143 15.64 19.10 9.68
C GLY A 143 16.62 18.90 8.52
N GLY A 144 17.11 17.68 8.28
CA GLY A 144 18.05 17.37 7.19
C GLY A 144 17.40 17.24 5.81
N GLY A 145 16.07 17.26 5.70
CA GLY A 145 15.35 17.16 4.43
C GLY A 145 15.53 15.83 3.68
N THR A 146 16.02 14.80 4.35
CA THR A 146 16.27 13.49 3.74
C THR A 146 15.07 12.56 3.79
N VAL A 147 14.02 12.97 4.48
CA VAL A 147 12.72 12.27 4.53
C VAL A 147 11.59 13.24 4.22
N ILE A 148 10.40 12.69 3.95
CA ILE A 148 9.22 13.52 3.67
C ILE A 148 8.92 14.46 4.84
N PRO A 149 8.47 15.71 4.57
CA PRO A 149 8.19 16.69 5.62
C PRO A 149 7.21 16.19 6.69
N ALA A 150 6.25 15.34 6.31
CA ALA A 150 5.31 14.76 7.27
C ALA A 150 6.00 13.90 8.34
N LEU A 151 7.04 13.15 8.00
CA LEU A 151 7.79 12.36 8.97
C LEU A 151 8.68 13.22 9.86
N GLU A 152 9.38 14.22 9.30
CA GLU A 152 10.18 15.13 10.10
C GLU A 152 9.34 15.84 11.17
N GLN A 153 8.18 16.34 10.76
CA GLN A 153 7.26 17.03 11.68
C GLN A 153 6.55 16.05 12.62
N GLY A 154 6.20 14.88 12.11
CA GLY A 154 5.49 13.85 12.85
C GLY A 154 6.30 13.23 13.99
N VAL A 155 7.65 13.24 13.92
CA VAL A 155 8.49 12.72 15.01
C VAL A 155 8.77 13.75 16.11
N LEU A 156 8.59 15.02 15.80
CA LEU A 156 8.73 16.07 16.83
C LEU A 156 7.69 15.88 17.93
N GLY A 157 8.11 16.04 19.17
CA GLY A 157 7.26 15.80 20.35
C GLY A 157 7.04 14.33 20.71
N MET A 158 7.62 13.37 19.95
CA MET A 158 7.74 11.99 20.39
C MET A 158 8.90 11.82 21.38
N SER A 159 8.94 10.67 22.05
CA SER A 159 10.10 10.25 22.83
C SER A 159 10.49 8.82 22.47
N GLU A 160 11.71 8.42 22.78
CA GLU A 160 12.17 7.04 22.59
C GLU A 160 11.20 6.03 23.22
N GLY A 161 10.89 4.96 22.48
CA GLY A 161 9.90 3.96 22.84
C GLY A 161 8.46 4.34 22.49
N GLY A 162 8.20 5.57 22.07
CA GLY A 162 6.89 6.05 21.61
C GLY A 162 6.48 5.42 20.28
N VAL A 163 5.18 5.25 20.09
CA VAL A 163 4.55 4.78 18.85
C VAL A 163 3.49 5.77 18.42
N ARG A 164 3.57 6.22 17.18
CA ARG A 164 2.68 7.22 16.59
C ARG A 164 2.21 6.79 15.23
N GLN A 165 0.96 7.09 14.94
CA GLN A 165 0.39 7.05 13.58
C GLN A 165 0.49 8.45 12.98
N ILE A 166 0.96 8.54 11.74
CA ILE A 166 1.09 9.80 11.01
C ILE A 166 0.34 9.64 9.69
N VAL A 167 -0.65 10.50 9.46
CA VAL A 167 -1.45 10.50 8.23
C VAL A 167 -1.08 11.70 7.39
N VAL A 168 -0.74 11.44 6.14
CA VAL A 168 -0.33 12.43 5.15
C VAL A 168 -1.43 12.56 4.12
N THR A 169 -2.31 13.54 4.30
CA THR A 169 -3.43 13.83 3.38
C THR A 169 -3.04 14.86 2.31
N ARG A 170 -1.99 15.63 2.55
CA ARG A 170 -1.54 16.72 1.70
C ARG A 170 -0.31 16.29 0.90
N PRO A 171 -0.39 16.28 -0.45
CA PRO A 171 0.71 15.83 -1.30
C PRO A 171 2.04 16.55 -1.07
N GLU A 172 2.00 17.85 -0.72
CA GLU A 172 3.18 18.66 -0.46
C GLU A 172 3.95 18.27 0.82
N LEU A 173 3.32 17.54 1.72
CA LEU A 173 3.95 16.99 2.93
C LEU A 173 4.45 15.55 2.72
N GLY A 174 4.13 14.96 1.57
CA GLY A 174 4.53 13.62 1.17
C GLY A 174 5.78 13.60 0.29
N TYR A 175 5.85 12.61 -0.58
CA TYR A 175 6.96 12.42 -1.49
C TYR A 175 6.94 13.46 -2.61
N PRO A 176 8.08 14.11 -2.89
CA PRO A 176 8.16 15.11 -3.95
C PRO A 176 8.10 14.44 -5.33
N THR A 177 7.36 15.04 -6.25
CA THR A 177 7.26 14.55 -7.64
C THR A 177 8.59 14.64 -8.41
N SER A 178 9.51 15.46 -7.93
CA SER A 178 10.86 15.62 -8.49
C SER A 178 11.82 14.47 -8.17
N ASP A 179 11.45 13.58 -7.25
CA ASP A 179 12.26 12.40 -6.86
C ASP A 179 11.43 11.11 -6.95
N PRO A 180 11.05 10.68 -8.17
CA PRO A 180 10.18 9.51 -8.36
C PRO A 180 10.82 8.19 -7.93
N ALA A 181 12.13 8.15 -7.75
CA ALA A 181 12.86 6.96 -7.29
C ALA A 181 13.05 6.93 -5.76
N HIS A 182 12.58 7.96 -5.06
CA HIS A 182 12.75 8.14 -3.60
C HIS A 182 14.23 8.00 -3.17
N ALA A 183 15.12 8.51 -4.02
CA ALA A 183 16.56 8.40 -3.79
C ALA A 183 17.11 9.49 -2.87
N LYS A 184 16.47 10.66 -2.88
CA LYS A 184 16.87 11.84 -2.09
C LYS A 184 15.98 12.02 -0.88
N VAL A 185 14.68 11.81 -1.04
CA VAL A 185 13.67 12.03 0.00
C VAL A 185 12.95 10.71 0.31
N GLY A 186 13.29 10.13 1.46
CA GLY A 186 12.71 8.87 1.94
C GLY A 186 11.46 9.06 2.81
N PRO A 187 10.99 7.97 3.42
CA PRO A 187 11.60 6.64 3.44
C PRO A 187 11.33 5.85 2.17
N LYS A 188 12.36 5.26 1.59
CA LYS A 188 12.20 4.34 0.47
C LYS A 188 11.80 2.97 1.00
N PRO A 189 10.73 2.33 0.44
CA PRO A 189 10.38 0.97 0.80
C PRO A 189 11.54 0.01 0.55
N SER A 190 11.76 -0.91 1.49
CA SER A 190 12.90 -1.83 1.46
C SER A 190 12.72 -2.94 0.42
N THR A 191 11.48 -3.32 0.10
CA THR A 191 11.14 -4.39 -0.82
C THR A 191 10.75 -3.86 -2.20
N PHE A 192 11.02 -4.64 -3.25
CA PHE A 192 10.62 -4.28 -4.61
C PHE A 192 9.10 -4.18 -4.76
N SER A 193 8.37 -5.12 -4.14
CA SER A 193 6.90 -5.11 -4.15
C SER A 193 6.33 -3.88 -3.46
N GLY A 194 6.95 -3.46 -2.36
CA GLY A 194 6.59 -2.23 -1.64
C GLY A 194 6.85 -0.97 -2.45
N GLN A 195 8.01 -0.87 -3.10
CA GLN A 195 8.30 0.26 -4.00
C GLN A 195 7.25 0.37 -5.09
N ARG A 196 6.93 -0.74 -5.78
CA ARG A 196 5.87 -0.74 -6.81
C ARG A 196 4.50 -0.36 -6.28
N ALA A 197 4.16 -0.78 -5.05
CA ALA A 197 2.88 -0.43 -4.43
C ALA A 197 2.76 1.06 -4.15
N LEU A 198 3.83 1.67 -3.65
CA LEU A 198 3.92 3.11 -3.41
C LEU A 198 3.90 3.90 -4.72
N ASP A 199 4.77 3.54 -5.68
CA ASP A 199 4.89 4.21 -6.97
C ASP A 199 3.57 4.20 -7.74
N PHE A 200 2.85 3.09 -7.72
CA PHE A 200 1.54 2.98 -8.37
C PHE A 200 0.57 4.06 -7.88
N VAL A 201 0.54 4.35 -6.59
CA VAL A 201 -0.34 5.37 -6.02
C VAL A 201 0.17 6.77 -6.31
N LEU A 202 1.47 7.01 -6.13
CA LEU A 202 2.06 8.35 -6.27
C LEU A 202 2.08 8.84 -7.73
N GLN A 203 2.35 7.94 -8.68
CA GLN A 203 2.44 8.28 -10.12
C GLN A 203 1.08 8.32 -10.81
N ASN A 204 0.04 7.75 -10.21
CA ASN A 204 -1.31 7.82 -10.77
C ASN A 204 -1.89 9.23 -10.56
N GLN A 205 -2.26 9.90 -11.66
CA GLN A 205 -2.51 11.35 -11.61
C GLN A 205 -3.94 11.76 -11.23
N GLU A 206 -4.99 10.96 -11.45
CA GLU A 206 -6.33 11.54 -11.44
C GLU A 206 -7.40 10.86 -10.57
N LEU A 207 -7.30 9.58 -10.27
CA LEU A 207 -8.41 8.84 -9.65
C LEU A 207 -8.08 8.20 -8.31
N ILE A 208 -6.82 8.25 -7.88
CA ILE A 208 -6.37 7.59 -6.66
C ILE A 208 -6.06 8.64 -5.59
N ASP A 209 -6.69 8.46 -4.43
CA ASP A 209 -6.34 9.23 -3.25
C ASP A 209 -4.94 8.85 -2.77
N LYS A 210 -4.05 9.84 -2.71
CA LYS A 210 -2.65 9.68 -2.34
C LYS A 210 -2.40 9.74 -0.83
N THR A 211 -3.45 9.64 -0.02
CA THR A 211 -3.30 9.64 1.44
C THR A 211 -2.50 8.44 1.90
N LEU A 212 -1.45 8.72 2.66
CA LEU A 212 -0.55 7.72 3.22
C LEU A 212 -0.68 7.66 4.74
N LEU A 213 -0.50 6.48 5.30
CA LEU A 213 -0.38 6.25 6.73
C LEU A 213 1.00 5.67 7.04
N PHE A 214 1.68 6.27 7.99
CA PHE A 214 2.89 5.74 8.58
C PHE A 214 2.64 5.39 10.05
N ASN A 215 2.95 4.16 10.44
CA ASN A 215 3.09 3.81 11.84
C ASN A 215 4.57 3.85 12.17
N VAL A 216 4.96 4.69 13.10
CA VAL A 216 6.36 4.90 13.47
C VAL A 216 6.58 4.60 14.94
N LYS A 217 7.72 3.96 15.24
CA LYS A 217 8.20 3.76 16.61
C LYS A 217 9.60 4.35 16.71
N VAL A 218 9.80 5.28 17.63
CA VAL A 218 11.13 5.80 17.94
C VAL A 218 11.93 4.74 18.70
N ILE A 219 12.97 4.23 18.07
CA ILE A 219 13.86 3.25 18.68
C ILE A 219 14.94 3.97 19.50
N ARG A 220 15.53 5.03 18.93
CA ARG A 220 16.63 5.76 19.53
C ARG A 220 16.73 7.17 18.96
N VAL A 221 17.18 8.09 19.81
CA VAL A 221 17.55 9.47 19.44
C VAL A 221 19.02 9.67 19.76
N ASP A 222 19.84 9.91 18.75
CA ASP A 222 21.27 10.15 18.88
C ASP A 222 21.52 11.67 18.81
N LYS A 223 21.97 12.24 19.91
CA LYS A 223 22.42 13.62 19.96
C LYS A 223 23.76 13.78 19.24
N PRO A 224 24.08 14.93 18.64
CA PRO A 224 25.36 15.19 18.04
C PRO A 224 26.52 14.83 18.99
N GLY A 225 27.54 14.11 18.47
CA GLY A 225 28.66 13.59 19.27
C GLY A 225 28.40 12.26 19.98
N THR A 226 27.19 11.68 19.90
CA THR A 226 26.88 10.40 20.51
C THR A 226 26.72 9.31 19.45
N ASN A 227 27.03 8.04 19.81
CA ASN A 227 26.84 6.87 18.94
C ASN A 227 27.43 7.04 17.52
N GLY A 228 28.56 7.76 17.38
CA GLY A 228 29.19 8.05 16.10
C GLY A 228 28.42 9.03 15.21
N TRP A 229 27.39 9.67 15.71
CA TRP A 229 26.66 10.70 15.01
C TRP A 229 27.40 12.03 15.09
N LYS A 230 27.72 12.61 13.94
CA LYS A 230 28.21 13.99 13.78
C LYS A 230 27.16 14.71 12.96
N ALA A 231 26.62 15.81 13.46
CA ALA A 231 25.76 16.66 12.67
C ALA A 231 26.53 17.20 11.46
N GLY A 232 25.90 17.20 10.28
CA GLY A 232 26.49 17.71 9.04
C GLY A 232 26.65 19.21 9.02
#